data_e1a764561844da9fc7d3b8038447cd82
#
_entry.id   e1a764561844da9fc7d3b8038447cd82
#
_cell.length_a   1.000
_cell.length_b   1.000
_cell.length_c   1.000
_cell.angle_alpha   90.00
_cell.angle_beta   90.00
_cell.angle_gamma   90.00
#
_symmetry.space_group_name_H-M   'P 1'
#
loop_
_entity.id
_entity.type
_entity.pdbx_description
1 polymer ?
#
loop_
_entity_poly.entity_id
_entity_poly.type
_entity_poly.pdbx_seq_one_letter_code
_entity_poly.pdbx_strand_id
1 'polypeptide(L)'
;RQRQMCIRDRLPHPLIERCIPNDITLCGKSVLVAGSNMSGKTTFIRAIGLNLLSAQVLHTCFARSFRFPMDTALYSAIHLEDSLMEGKSFFLQEVQIVREMLEAGKECWRFFLLDELFKGTNTVERIAIAKAVLSALAHKNSIVFASTHDVELASLLEDEYELFHFCECVADNTLSFDYKLKPGPVTERNAIRIIEMCGYPQEVVREAYRLVGKGKM
;
A
#
# COMPACT_ATOMS: atom_id res chain seq x y z
N ARG A 1 19.65 7.38 19.90
CA ARG A 1 19.88 6.31 18.88
C ARG A 1 18.60 6.20 18.08
N GLN A 2 18.60 6.60 16.80
CA GLN A 2 17.50 6.35 15.87
C GLN A 2 17.31 4.82 15.78
N ARG A 3 16.14 4.35 16.23
CA ARG A 3 15.76 2.94 16.08
C ARG A 3 15.30 2.74 14.64
N GLN A 4 16.19 2.23 13.81
CA GLN A 4 15.85 1.86 12.43
C GLN A 4 15.03 0.58 12.45
N MET A 5 13.87 0.60 11.80
CA MET A 5 13.21 -0.64 11.39
C MET A 5 13.94 -1.17 10.16
N CYS A 6 14.20 -2.44 10.14
CA CYS A 6 14.86 -3.09 9.02
C CYS A 6 14.25 -4.48 8.81
N ILE A 7 13.72 -4.70 7.62
CA ILE A 7 13.31 -6.01 7.15
C ILE A 7 14.31 -6.40 6.06
N ARG A 8 15.26 -7.26 6.39
CA ARG A 8 16.27 -7.74 5.45
C ARG A 8 16.06 -9.21 5.16
N ASP A 9 16.35 -9.57 3.94
CA ASP A 9 16.44 -10.93 3.43
C ASP A 9 15.12 -11.72 3.45
N ARG A 10 14.36 -11.53 2.37
CA ARG A 10 13.26 -12.39 1.97
C ARG A 10 12.10 -12.40 2.96
N LEU A 11 11.30 -11.33 2.96
CA LEU A 11 9.99 -11.33 3.60
C LEU A 11 8.98 -12.05 2.70
N PRO A 12 8.64 -13.33 2.93
CA PRO A 12 7.56 -14.00 2.24
C PRO A 12 6.23 -13.72 2.95
N HIS A 13 5.14 -13.91 2.25
CA HIS A 13 3.83 -14.04 2.89
C HIS A 13 3.69 -15.48 3.42
N PRO A 14 3.50 -15.69 4.74
CA PRO A 14 3.60 -17.04 5.35
C PRO A 14 2.55 -18.04 4.85
N LEU A 15 1.42 -17.55 4.32
CA LEU A 15 0.32 -18.38 3.84
C LEU A 15 0.31 -18.57 2.30
N ILE A 16 1.34 -18.10 1.59
CA ILE A 16 1.44 -18.25 0.13
C ILE A 16 2.67 -19.11 -0.20
N GLU A 17 2.42 -20.32 -0.67
CA GLU A 17 3.44 -21.35 -0.88
C GLU A 17 4.57 -20.93 -1.85
N ARG A 18 4.25 -20.16 -2.90
CA ARG A 18 5.23 -19.66 -3.89
C ARG A 18 5.33 -18.14 -3.88
N CYS A 19 5.33 -17.55 -2.68
CA CYS A 19 5.46 -16.11 -2.54
C CYS A 19 6.83 -15.64 -3.02
N ILE A 20 6.86 -14.60 -3.86
CA ILE A 20 8.09 -13.88 -4.19
C ILE A 20 8.48 -13.03 -2.98
N PRO A 21 9.60 -13.32 -2.32
CA PRO A 21 10.01 -12.55 -1.15
C PRO A 21 10.54 -11.17 -1.53
N ASN A 22 10.27 -10.19 -0.66
CA ASN A 22 10.69 -8.82 -0.83
C ASN A 22 11.50 -8.32 0.36
N ASP A 23 12.41 -7.38 0.10
CA ASP A 23 13.25 -6.74 1.10
C ASP A 23 12.88 -5.27 1.23
N ILE A 24 12.91 -4.75 2.46
CA ILE A 24 12.76 -3.33 2.69
C ILE A 24 13.61 -2.88 3.88
N THR A 25 14.29 -1.76 3.74
CA THR A 25 15.03 -1.10 4.80
C THR A 25 14.51 0.31 4.93
N LEU A 26 14.07 0.71 6.12
CA LEU A 26 13.52 2.02 6.37
C LEU A 26 14.56 2.94 6.98
N CYS A 27 14.68 4.14 6.44
CA CYS A 27 15.57 5.19 6.91
C CYS A 27 14.86 6.22 7.82
N GLY A 28 13.79 5.79 8.51
CA GLY A 28 13.06 6.63 9.48
C GLY A 28 11.80 7.30 8.94
N LYS A 29 11.47 7.13 7.66
CA LYS A 29 10.19 7.55 7.06
C LYS A 29 9.20 6.38 7.03
N SER A 30 7.92 6.72 6.94
CA SER A 30 6.84 5.79 6.61
C SER A 30 6.93 5.38 5.14
N VAL A 31 6.17 4.37 4.73
CA VAL A 31 6.24 3.76 3.39
C VAL A 31 4.91 3.91 2.66
N LEU A 32 4.97 4.38 1.43
CA LEU A 32 3.84 4.36 0.50
C LEU A 32 4.17 3.42 -0.66
N VAL A 33 3.32 2.40 -0.84
CA VAL A 33 3.46 1.40 -1.90
C VAL A 33 2.43 1.67 -2.98
N ALA A 34 2.88 2.11 -4.14
CA ALA A 34 2.02 2.35 -5.30
C ALA A 34 1.99 1.16 -6.27
N GLY A 35 1.00 1.10 -7.14
CA GLY A 35 0.90 0.08 -8.19
C GLY A 35 -0.52 -0.27 -8.55
N SER A 36 -0.69 -1.00 -9.66
CA SER A 36 -1.99 -1.47 -10.12
C SER A 36 -2.60 -2.52 -9.17
N ASN A 37 -3.89 -2.78 -9.33
CA ASN A 37 -4.53 -3.90 -8.64
C ASN A 37 -3.89 -5.22 -9.11
N MET A 38 -3.86 -6.22 -8.24
CA MET A 38 -3.21 -7.54 -8.44
C MET A 38 -1.66 -7.51 -8.46
N SER A 39 -1.01 -6.36 -8.38
CA SER A 39 0.47 -6.26 -8.43
C SER A 39 1.19 -6.79 -7.18
N GLY A 40 0.46 -7.06 -6.09
CA GLY A 40 1.02 -7.61 -4.85
C GLY A 40 1.08 -6.65 -3.66
N LYS A 41 0.60 -5.40 -3.77
CA LYS A 41 0.61 -4.39 -2.69
C LYS A 41 0.01 -4.90 -1.38
N THR A 42 -1.25 -5.35 -1.43
CA THR A 42 -1.98 -5.88 -0.26
C THR A 42 -1.27 -7.08 0.35
N THR A 43 -0.78 -8.00 -0.49
CA THR A 43 -0.02 -9.17 -0.05
C THR A 43 1.24 -8.78 0.71
N PHE A 44 1.97 -7.80 0.21
CA PHE A 44 3.18 -7.30 0.85
C PHE A 44 2.88 -6.66 2.22
N ILE A 45 1.89 -5.77 2.29
CA ILE A 45 1.50 -5.12 3.56
C ILE A 45 1.02 -6.15 4.59
N ARG A 46 0.25 -7.15 4.17
CA ARG A 46 -0.18 -8.26 5.04
C ARG A 46 1.01 -9.09 5.52
N ALA A 47 1.98 -9.38 4.65
CA ALA A 47 3.17 -10.11 5.04
C ALA A 47 3.96 -9.39 6.14
N ILE A 48 4.06 -8.06 6.09
CA ILE A 48 4.69 -7.24 7.14
C ILE A 48 3.93 -7.39 8.45
N GLY A 49 2.59 -7.23 8.44
CA GLY A 49 1.77 -7.34 9.64
C GLY A 49 1.84 -8.71 10.29
N LEU A 50 1.76 -9.78 9.49
CA LEU A 50 1.86 -11.16 9.97
C LEU A 50 3.24 -11.45 10.59
N ASN A 51 4.33 -10.93 10.01
CA ASN A 51 5.65 -11.08 10.59
C ASN A 51 5.79 -10.30 11.90
N LEU A 52 5.22 -9.10 12.01
CA LEU A 52 5.20 -8.34 13.27
C LEU A 52 4.44 -9.08 14.35
N LEU A 53 3.24 -9.56 14.07
CA LEU A 53 2.43 -10.35 15.01
C LEU A 53 3.15 -11.63 15.43
N SER A 54 3.72 -12.38 14.48
CA SER A 54 4.48 -13.59 14.77
C SER A 54 5.68 -13.31 15.66
N ALA A 55 6.39 -12.20 15.42
CA ALA A 55 7.53 -11.82 16.22
C ALA A 55 7.13 -11.42 17.65
N GLN A 56 5.98 -10.77 17.83
CA GLN A 56 5.47 -10.38 19.15
C GLN A 56 4.91 -11.58 19.96
N VAL A 57 4.20 -12.48 19.29
CA VAL A 57 3.46 -13.57 19.99
C VAL A 57 4.31 -14.85 20.05
N LEU A 58 4.99 -15.20 18.98
CA LEU A 58 5.72 -16.46 18.85
C LEU A 58 7.24 -16.29 18.99
N HIS A 59 7.74 -15.06 19.15
CA HIS A 59 9.17 -14.72 19.20
C HIS A 59 9.95 -15.20 17.98
N THR A 60 9.28 -15.33 16.83
CA THR A 60 9.87 -15.72 15.55
C THR A 60 9.26 -14.93 14.40
N CYS A 61 9.90 -14.94 13.24
CA CYS A 61 9.37 -14.34 12.03
C CYS A 61 9.67 -15.24 10.82
N PHE A 62 8.95 -15.03 9.73
CA PHE A 62 9.14 -15.76 8.48
C PHE A 62 10.21 -15.12 7.58
N ALA A 63 10.62 -13.89 7.90
CA ALA A 63 11.75 -13.23 7.26
C ALA A 63 13.07 -13.71 7.88
N ARG A 64 14.16 -13.66 7.11
CA ARG A 64 15.49 -14.01 7.62
C ARG A 64 15.98 -13.05 8.70
N SER A 65 15.59 -11.78 8.62
CA SER A 65 15.87 -10.78 9.64
C SER A 65 14.73 -9.75 9.69
N PHE A 66 14.18 -9.55 10.89
CA PHE A 66 13.10 -8.59 11.14
C PHE A 66 13.40 -7.82 12.42
N ARG A 67 13.60 -6.50 12.31
CA ARG A 67 13.92 -5.64 13.45
C ARG A 67 12.86 -4.56 13.61
N PHE A 68 12.30 -4.45 14.79
CA PHE A 68 11.29 -3.45 15.14
C PHE A 68 11.38 -3.10 16.63
N PRO A 69 10.82 -1.98 17.10
CA PRO A 69 10.70 -1.67 18.51
C PRO A 69 9.79 -2.68 19.23
N MET A 70 10.22 -3.23 20.35
CA MET A 70 9.46 -4.27 21.08
C MET A 70 8.12 -3.77 21.59
N ASP A 71 8.06 -2.52 22.03
CA ASP A 71 6.84 -1.87 22.49
C ASP A 71 6.11 -1.23 21.28
N THR A 72 5.48 -2.07 20.47
CA THR A 72 4.80 -1.66 19.23
C THR A 72 3.35 -2.11 19.21
N ALA A 73 2.42 -1.18 19.13
CA ALA A 73 1.01 -1.45 18.87
C ALA A 73 0.77 -1.51 17.35
N LEU A 74 0.05 -2.54 16.90
CA LEU A 74 -0.31 -2.74 15.49
C LEU A 74 -1.76 -2.33 15.25
N TYR A 75 -1.97 -1.48 14.26
CA TYR A 75 -3.27 -1.05 13.75
C TYR A 75 -3.39 -1.41 12.28
N SER A 76 -4.56 -1.89 11.84
CA SER A 76 -4.75 -2.33 10.45
C SER A 76 -6.11 -1.89 9.92
N ALA A 77 -6.10 -1.33 8.71
CA ALA A 77 -7.27 -1.11 7.86
C ALA A 77 -7.00 -1.73 6.48
N ILE A 78 -7.12 -3.07 6.41
CA ILE A 78 -6.89 -3.86 5.21
C ILE A 78 -8.15 -4.67 4.92
N HIS A 79 -8.71 -4.54 3.71
CA HIS A 79 -9.91 -5.27 3.28
C HIS A 79 -11.03 -5.25 4.31
N LEU A 80 -11.63 -4.11 4.47
CA LEU A 80 -12.90 -3.97 5.16
C LEU A 80 -13.99 -4.43 4.17
N GLU A 81 -14.80 -5.41 4.56
CA GLU A 81 -15.90 -5.91 3.74
C GLU A 81 -17.19 -5.16 4.11
N ASP A 82 -18.08 -4.98 3.13
CA ASP A 82 -19.42 -4.47 3.40
C ASP A 82 -20.17 -5.44 4.32
N SER A 83 -20.49 -5.00 5.52
CA SER A 83 -21.39 -5.76 6.39
C SER A 83 -22.84 -5.40 6.06
N LEU A 84 -23.42 -6.16 5.15
CA LEU A 84 -24.86 -6.05 4.82
C LEU A 84 -25.77 -6.24 6.05
N MET A 85 -25.28 -6.97 7.08
CA MET A 85 -26.02 -7.22 8.33
C MET A 85 -26.04 -6.02 9.28
N GLU A 86 -25.02 -5.16 9.25
CA GLU A 86 -24.93 -4.00 10.15
C GLU A 86 -25.47 -2.70 9.53
N GLY A 87 -25.84 -2.69 8.24
CA GLY A 87 -26.38 -1.53 7.55
C GLY A 87 -25.43 -0.34 7.44
N LYS A 88 -24.13 -0.56 7.73
CA LYS A 88 -23.08 0.47 7.61
C LYS A 88 -22.40 0.35 6.25
N SER A 89 -22.23 1.47 5.56
CA SER A 89 -21.44 1.50 4.34
C SER A 89 -19.97 1.26 4.67
N PHE A 90 -19.26 0.58 3.77
CA PHE A 90 -17.80 0.36 3.81
C PHE A 90 -17.03 1.64 4.16
N PHE A 91 -17.38 2.76 3.53
CA PHE A 91 -16.75 4.06 3.77
C PHE A 91 -16.89 4.53 5.22
N LEU A 92 -18.07 4.36 5.83
CA LEU A 92 -18.30 4.80 7.20
C LEU A 92 -17.50 3.95 8.22
N GLN A 93 -17.38 2.65 7.99
CA GLN A 93 -16.56 1.76 8.82
C GLN A 93 -15.07 2.17 8.71
N GLU A 94 -14.58 2.42 7.51
CA GLU A 94 -13.22 2.87 7.28
C GLU A 94 -12.92 4.19 8.01
N VAL A 95 -13.84 5.17 7.89
CA VAL A 95 -13.73 6.46 8.61
C VAL A 95 -13.64 6.26 10.12
N GLN A 96 -14.43 5.35 10.71
CA GLN A 96 -14.40 5.08 12.14
C GLN A 96 -13.06 4.45 12.58
N ILE A 97 -12.56 3.46 11.82
CA ILE A 97 -11.28 2.81 12.12
C ILE A 97 -10.11 3.81 12.02
N VAL A 98 -10.10 4.62 10.97
CA VAL A 98 -9.05 5.63 10.79
C VAL A 98 -9.11 6.69 11.88
N ARG A 99 -10.30 7.08 12.34
CA ARG A 99 -10.47 7.96 13.48
C ARG A 99 -9.83 7.38 14.75
N GLU A 100 -10.10 6.12 15.07
CA GLU A 100 -9.48 5.43 16.20
C GLU A 100 -7.95 5.41 16.11
N MET A 101 -7.41 5.21 14.91
CA MET A 101 -5.96 5.27 14.66
C MET A 101 -5.38 6.66 14.94
N LEU A 102 -6.09 7.74 14.57
CA LEU A 102 -5.67 9.11 14.82
C LEU A 102 -5.74 9.48 16.31
N GLU A 103 -6.70 8.92 17.03
CA GLU A 103 -6.91 9.12 18.49
C GLU A 103 -6.01 8.20 19.34
N ALA A 104 -5.32 7.22 18.72
CA ALA A 104 -4.47 6.27 19.44
C ALA A 104 -3.38 6.96 20.27
N GLY A 105 -3.17 6.47 21.50
CA GLY A 105 -2.16 6.99 22.43
C GLY A 105 -0.75 7.00 21.85
N LYS A 106 0.10 7.93 22.29
CA LYS A 106 1.48 8.13 21.80
C LYS A 106 2.54 7.53 22.74
N GLU A 107 2.14 6.72 23.69
CA GLU A 107 3.01 6.18 24.75
C GLU A 107 3.96 5.08 24.23
N CYS A 108 3.51 4.28 23.24
CA CYS A 108 4.29 3.23 22.60
C CYS A 108 4.56 3.53 21.12
N TRP A 109 5.37 2.70 20.49
CA TRP A 109 5.51 2.69 19.04
C TRP A 109 4.21 2.23 18.39
N ARG A 110 3.82 2.85 17.26
CA ARG A 110 2.61 2.54 16.53
C ARG A 110 2.96 2.13 15.11
N PHE A 111 2.37 1.05 14.69
CA PHE A 111 2.55 0.48 13.37
C PHE A 111 1.20 0.44 12.66
N PHE A 112 1.06 1.19 11.58
CA PHE A 112 -0.17 1.30 10.83
C PHE A 112 -0.04 0.61 9.48
N LEU A 113 -1.00 -0.27 9.18
CA LEU A 113 -1.13 -0.97 7.90
C LEU A 113 -2.43 -0.53 7.23
N LEU A 114 -2.32 0.15 6.10
CA LEU A 114 -3.44 0.79 5.42
C LEU A 114 -3.46 0.35 3.94
N ASP A 115 -4.58 -0.19 3.48
CA ASP A 115 -4.71 -0.68 2.11
C ASP A 115 -5.78 0.12 1.35
N GLU A 116 -5.32 1.01 0.44
CA GLU A 116 -6.14 1.81 -0.46
C GLU A 116 -7.27 2.60 0.23
N LEU A 117 -6.91 3.55 1.10
CA LEU A 117 -7.83 4.32 1.92
C LEU A 117 -8.91 5.05 1.11
N PHE A 118 -10.11 5.07 1.68
CA PHE A 118 -11.26 5.88 1.24
C PHE A 118 -11.75 5.61 -0.17
N LYS A 119 -11.71 4.35 -0.62
CA LYS A 119 -12.21 3.96 -1.95
C LYS A 119 -13.70 4.30 -2.19
N GLY A 120 -14.48 4.46 -1.15
CA GLY A 120 -15.92 4.70 -1.21
C GLY A 120 -16.33 6.14 -1.57
N THR A 121 -15.38 7.06 -1.87
CA THR A 121 -15.68 8.44 -2.27
C THR A 121 -15.03 8.82 -3.60
N ASN A 122 -15.31 10.03 -4.09
CA ASN A 122 -14.74 10.54 -5.35
C ASN A 122 -13.21 10.74 -5.24
N THR A 123 -12.52 10.69 -6.38
CA THR A 123 -11.05 10.71 -6.43
C THR A 123 -10.42 11.95 -5.81
N VAL A 124 -11.00 13.14 -6.01
CA VAL A 124 -10.44 14.39 -5.50
C VAL A 124 -10.49 14.44 -3.97
N GLU A 125 -11.64 14.12 -3.40
CA GLU A 125 -11.81 14.07 -1.93
C GLU A 125 -10.99 12.93 -1.32
N ARG A 126 -10.96 11.75 -1.95
CA ARG A 126 -10.15 10.61 -1.52
C ARG A 126 -8.69 10.98 -1.37
N ILE A 127 -8.07 11.58 -2.40
CA ILE A 127 -6.67 11.98 -2.38
C ILE A 127 -6.42 13.03 -1.29
N ALA A 128 -7.30 14.04 -1.15
CA ALA A 128 -7.15 15.08 -0.15
C ALA A 128 -7.24 14.53 1.29
N ILE A 129 -8.25 13.68 1.56
CA ILE A 129 -8.43 13.05 2.88
C ILE A 129 -7.28 12.09 3.18
N ALA A 130 -6.91 11.23 2.22
CA ALA A 130 -5.81 10.28 2.39
C ALA A 130 -4.49 11.00 2.68
N LYS A 131 -4.16 12.09 1.95
CA LYS A 131 -2.97 12.91 2.23
C LYS A 131 -2.99 13.46 3.66
N ALA A 132 -4.09 14.07 4.08
CA ALA A 132 -4.21 14.66 5.42
C ALA A 132 -4.06 13.60 6.52
N VAL A 133 -4.72 12.46 6.38
CA VAL A 133 -4.67 11.34 7.33
C VAL A 133 -3.26 10.73 7.40
N LEU A 134 -2.66 10.40 6.25
CA LEU A 134 -1.34 9.79 6.20
C LEU A 134 -0.28 10.73 6.79
N SER A 135 -0.33 12.04 6.52
CA SER A 135 0.55 13.02 7.15
C SER A 135 0.33 13.10 8.67
N ALA A 136 -0.92 13.03 9.12
CA ALA A 136 -1.25 13.03 10.55
C ALA A 136 -0.79 11.76 11.28
N LEU A 137 -0.75 10.60 10.62
CA LEU A 137 -0.27 9.33 11.19
C LEU A 137 1.26 9.21 11.17
N ALA A 138 1.95 9.88 10.25
CA ALA A 138 3.41 9.82 10.09
C ALA A 138 4.13 10.67 11.14
N HIS A 139 4.02 10.31 12.41
CA HIS A 139 4.65 11.02 13.52
C HIS A 139 5.92 10.32 14.05
N LYS A 140 6.67 11.01 14.91
CA LYS A 140 7.72 10.42 15.72
C LYS A 140 7.15 9.25 16.54
N ASN A 141 7.77 8.10 16.54
CA ASN A 141 7.32 6.85 17.13
C ASN A 141 6.12 6.19 16.40
N SER A 142 5.94 6.48 15.12
CA SER A 142 5.02 5.72 14.28
C SER A 142 5.69 5.32 12.97
N ILE A 143 5.21 4.22 12.39
CA ILE A 143 5.56 3.75 11.05
C ILE A 143 4.26 3.40 10.37
N VAL A 144 4.04 3.99 9.21
CA VAL A 144 2.88 3.72 8.37
C VAL A 144 3.34 2.97 7.12
N PHE A 145 2.69 1.85 6.84
CA PHE A 145 2.72 1.20 5.54
C PHE A 145 1.36 1.40 4.88
N ALA A 146 1.32 2.20 3.84
CA ALA A 146 0.10 2.44 3.09
C ALA A 146 0.25 1.98 1.65
N SER A 147 -0.81 1.42 1.06
CA SER A 147 -0.89 1.18 -0.38
C SER A 147 -1.82 2.18 -1.06
N THR A 148 -1.57 2.44 -2.33
CA THR A 148 -2.43 3.26 -3.18
C THR A 148 -2.29 2.89 -4.65
N HIS A 149 -3.32 3.16 -5.43
CA HIS A 149 -3.25 3.21 -6.89
C HIS A 149 -3.26 4.66 -7.42
N ASP A 150 -3.40 5.66 -6.54
CA ASP A 150 -3.40 7.08 -6.89
C ASP A 150 -1.95 7.61 -6.98
N VAL A 151 -1.48 7.86 -8.17
CA VAL A 151 -0.12 8.38 -8.42
C VAL A 151 0.04 9.79 -7.87
N GLU A 152 -1.04 10.56 -7.90
CA GLU A 152 -1.10 11.93 -7.38
C GLU A 152 -0.84 11.97 -5.87
N LEU A 153 -1.36 11.00 -5.13
CA LEU A 153 -1.12 10.86 -3.68
C LEU A 153 0.37 10.60 -3.38
N ALA A 154 1.03 9.79 -4.22
CA ALA A 154 2.45 9.52 -4.07
C ALA A 154 3.29 10.81 -4.22
N SER A 155 2.97 11.65 -5.20
CA SER A 155 3.65 12.94 -5.39
C SER A 155 3.44 13.91 -4.21
N LEU A 156 2.25 13.89 -3.58
CA LEU A 156 1.95 14.74 -2.43
C LEU A 156 2.65 14.30 -1.13
N LEU A 157 3.14 13.07 -1.07
CA LEU A 157 3.72 12.46 0.12
C LEU A 157 5.23 12.18 0.01
N GLU A 158 5.89 12.54 -1.09
CA GLU A 158 7.30 12.21 -1.35
C GLU A 158 8.30 12.72 -0.31
N ASP A 159 7.99 13.86 0.32
CA ASP A 159 8.82 14.41 1.39
C ASP A 159 8.67 13.67 2.74
N GLU A 160 7.50 13.09 2.99
CA GLU A 160 7.12 12.46 4.26
C GLU A 160 7.27 10.94 4.25
N TYR A 161 7.17 10.30 3.08
CA TYR A 161 7.16 8.87 2.88
C TYR A 161 8.30 8.40 1.97
N GLU A 162 8.83 7.23 2.23
CA GLU A 162 9.62 6.49 1.24
C GLU A 162 8.67 5.85 0.23
N LEU A 163 8.87 6.16 -1.04
CA LEU A 163 8.02 5.66 -2.12
C LEU A 163 8.56 4.34 -2.66
N PHE A 164 7.68 3.38 -2.77
CA PHE A 164 7.93 2.10 -3.44
C PHE A 164 6.79 1.78 -4.39
N HIS A 165 7.04 0.88 -5.32
CA HIS A 165 6.00 0.44 -6.23
C HIS A 165 6.15 -1.02 -6.64
N PHE A 166 5.02 -1.61 -7.02
CA PHE A 166 4.94 -2.81 -7.81
C PHE A 166 4.48 -2.44 -9.22
N CYS A 167 5.00 -3.12 -10.22
CA CYS A 167 4.60 -2.90 -11.61
C CYS A 167 4.25 -4.22 -12.29
N GLU A 168 3.36 -4.13 -13.26
CA GLU A 168 3.13 -5.16 -14.24
C GLU A 168 4.15 -5.04 -15.39
N CYS A 169 4.50 -6.17 -15.96
CA CYS A 169 5.26 -6.27 -17.20
C CYS A 169 4.34 -6.70 -18.34
N VAL A 170 4.29 -5.91 -19.38
CA VAL A 170 3.54 -6.21 -20.60
C VAL A 170 4.54 -6.50 -21.70
N ALA A 171 4.74 -7.79 -22.03
CA ALA A 171 5.63 -8.26 -23.08
C ALA A 171 4.90 -9.32 -23.92
N ASP A 172 5.14 -9.32 -25.23
CA ASP A 172 4.62 -10.32 -26.18
C ASP A 172 3.12 -10.58 -26.04
N ASN A 173 2.35 -9.51 -25.92
CA ASN A 173 0.89 -9.56 -25.70
C ASN A 173 0.47 -10.35 -24.45
N THR A 174 1.34 -10.44 -23.45
CA THR A 174 1.10 -11.14 -22.18
C THR A 174 1.31 -10.20 -21.01
N LEU A 175 0.34 -10.19 -20.07
CA LEU A 175 0.44 -9.49 -18.80
C LEU A 175 1.07 -10.42 -17.76
N SER A 176 2.15 -9.98 -17.16
CA SER A 176 2.83 -10.71 -16.08
C SER A 176 3.17 -9.78 -14.92
N PHE A 177 3.31 -10.36 -13.74
CA PHE A 177 3.70 -9.64 -12.52
C PHE A 177 4.96 -10.29 -11.96
N ASP A 178 6.00 -9.50 -11.72
CA ASP A 178 7.23 -9.97 -11.08
C ASP A 178 7.10 -10.03 -9.54
N TYR A 179 6.06 -9.39 -9.00
CA TYR A 179 5.79 -9.27 -7.56
C TYR A 179 6.97 -8.75 -6.74
N LYS A 180 7.83 -7.94 -7.37
CA LYS A 180 9.00 -7.34 -6.73
C LYS A 180 8.76 -5.89 -6.38
N LEU A 181 9.01 -5.56 -5.11
CA LEU A 181 9.01 -4.20 -4.60
C LEU A 181 10.19 -3.43 -5.17
N LYS A 182 9.90 -2.32 -5.83
CA LYS A 182 10.90 -1.43 -6.44
C LYS A 182 10.88 -0.06 -5.75
N PRO A 183 12.03 0.57 -5.53
CA PRO A 183 12.08 1.92 -4.97
C PRO A 183 11.59 2.97 -5.96
N GLY A 184 11.04 4.06 -5.44
CA GLY A 184 10.57 5.21 -6.21
C GLY A 184 9.08 5.12 -6.61
N PRO A 185 8.56 6.18 -7.25
CA PRO A 185 7.18 6.27 -7.70
C PRO A 185 6.90 5.36 -8.91
N VAL A 186 5.62 5.08 -9.17
CA VAL A 186 5.18 4.41 -10.41
C VAL A 186 5.38 5.35 -11.60
N THR A 187 6.10 4.90 -12.61
CA THR A 187 6.37 5.66 -13.84
C THR A 187 5.52 5.22 -15.03
N GLU A 188 5.03 3.99 -15.03
CA GLU A 188 4.28 3.41 -16.13
C GLU A 188 2.80 3.20 -15.78
N ARG A 189 1.93 3.53 -16.74
CA ARG A 189 0.49 3.30 -16.67
C ARG A 189 0.09 2.38 -17.81
N ASN A 190 -0.28 1.14 -17.50
CA ASN A 190 -0.52 0.10 -18.50
C ASN A 190 -2.02 -0.24 -18.71
N ALA A 191 -2.95 0.44 -18.02
CA ALA A 191 -4.36 0.09 -18.06
C ALA A 191 -4.95 0.10 -19.51
N ILE A 192 -4.62 1.12 -20.32
CA ILE A 192 -5.12 1.20 -21.71
C ILE A 192 -4.45 0.11 -22.56
N ARG A 193 -3.19 -0.19 -22.34
CA ARG A 193 -2.50 -1.28 -23.03
C ARG A 193 -3.10 -2.65 -22.70
N ILE A 194 -3.55 -2.84 -21.47
CA ILE A 194 -4.23 -4.07 -21.04
C ILE A 194 -5.56 -4.25 -21.79
N ILE A 195 -6.40 -3.22 -21.92
CA ILE A 195 -7.66 -3.34 -22.67
C ILE A 195 -7.41 -3.57 -24.18
N GLU A 196 -6.34 -3.01 -24.74
CA GLU A 196 -5.91 -3.28 -26.11
C GLU A 196 -5.56 -4.76 -26.30
N MET A 197 -4.76 -5.33 -25.37
CA MET A 197 -4.42 -6.76 -25.37
C MET A 197 -5.64 -7.68 -25.22
N CYS A 198 -6.67 -7.22 -24.50
CA CYS A 198 -7.94 -7.95 -24.35
C CYS A 198 -8.82 -7.90 -25.62
N GLY A 199 -8.34 -7.27 -26.71
CA GLY A 199 -9.05 -7.25 -28.00
C GLY A 199 -10.19 -6.23 -28.06
N TYR A 200 -10.15 -5.17 -27.27
CA TYR A 200 -11.13 -4.08 -27.37
C TYR A 200 -11.06 -3.40 -28.74
N PRO A 201 -12.20 -2.87 -29.26
CA PRO A 201 -12.22 -2.17 -30.54
C PRO A 201 -11.19 -1.05 -30.58
N GLN A 202 -10.45 -0.95 -31.69
CA GLN A 202 -9.36 0.00 -31.84
C GLN A 202 -9.79 1.47 -31.70
N GLU A 203 -11.03 1.79 -32.03
CA GLU A 203 -11.61 3.11 -31.83
C GLU A 203 -11.74 3.48 -30.35
N VAL A 204 -12.12 2.52 -29.48
CA VAL A 204 -12.21 2.69 -28.02
C VAL A 204 -10.81 2.92 -27.42
N VAL A 205 -9.85 2.11 -27.83
CA VAL A 205 -8.46 2.21 -27.37
C VAL A 205 -7.83 3.56 -27.77
N ARG A 206 -8.01 3.97 -29.03
CA ARG A 206 -7.50 5.27 -29.51
C ARG A 206 -8.13 6.45 -28.77
N GLU A 207 -9.43 6.40 -28.51
CA GLU A 207 -10.11 7.46 -27.77
C GLU A 207 -9.61 7.53 -26.33
N ALA A 208 -9.39 6.38 -25.67
CA ALA A 208 -8.81 6.33 -24.32
C ALA A 208 -7.42 6.98 -24.27
N TYR A 209 -6.53 6.66 -25.20
CA TYR A 209 -5.21 7.32 -25.29
C TYR A 209 -5.33 8.83 -25.55
N ARG A 210 -6.26 9.26 -26.41
CA ARG A 210 -6.52 10.68 -26.68
C ARG A 210 -6.94 11.46 -25.46
N LEU A 211 -7.80 10.87 -24.62
CA LEU A 211 -8.28 11.50 -23.39
C LEU A 211 -7.19 11.61 -22.32
N VAL A 212 -6.39 10.58 -22.14
CA VAL A 212 -5.24 10.62 -21.22
C VAL A 212 -4.17 11.63 -21.66
N GLY A 213 -3.94 11.77 -22.98
CA GLY A 213 -3.02 12.78 -23.52
C GLY A 213 -3.50 14.23 -23.31
N LYS A 214 -4.82 14.47 -23.27
CA LYS A 214 -5.40 15.80 -23.01
C LYS A 214 -5.40 16.19 -21.52
N GLY A 215 -5.36 15.22 -20.60
CA GLY A 215 -5.30 15.47 -19.16
C GLY A 215 -3.93 15.90 -18.63
N LYS A 216 -2.96 16.12 -19.53
CA LYS A 216 -1.60 16.56 -19.19
C LYS A 216 -1.32 18.03 -19.54
N MET A 217 -2.35 18.84 -19.83
CA MET A 217 -2.21 20.30 -20.00
C MET A 217 -2.71 21.05 -18.75
#